data_6a524eea50db798fc49a5312132f2e18
#
_entry.id   6a524eea50db798fc49a5312132f2e18
#
_cell.length_a   1.000
_cell.length_b   1.000
_cell.length_c   1.000
_cell.angle_alpha   90.00
_cell.angle_beta   90.00
_cell.angle_gamma   90.00
#
_symmetry.space_group_name_H-M   'P 1'
#
loop_
_entity.id
_entity.type
_entity.pdbx_description
1 polymer ?
#
loop_
_entity_poly.entity_id
_entity_poly.type
_entity_poly.pdbx_seq_one_letter_code
_entity_poly.pdbx_strand_id
1 'polypeptide(L)'
;MYQELSEDKKQVMHAALAAFNGHFMLSDYFPDYITDVAPRQGDAKGSIAIQINLNTPMEVDGAIARAKEAGATVTMPASDTFWVMRHGRIRDPFGYVWAFSAPLPL
;
A
#
# COMPACT_ATOMS: atom_id res chain seq x y z
N MET A 1 7.15 -3.44 -17.81
CA MET A 1 6.90 -2.52 -16.69
C MET A 1 5.65 -1.70 -16.98
N TYR A 2 4.82 -1.55 -15.98
CA TYR A 2 3.61 -0.71 -16.06
C TYR A 2 3.82 0.54 -15.18
N GLN A 3 3.34 1.70 -15.62
CA GLN A 3 3.57 2.95 -14.92
C GLN A 3 2.40 3.91 -15.09
N GLU A 4 1.95 4.51 -14.00
CA GLU A 4 0.98 5.61 -14.01
C GLU A 4 1.66 6.88 -13.50
N LEU A 5 1.45 7.98 -14.22
CA LEU A 5 2.05 9.27 -13.86
C LEU A 5 0.99 10.20 -13.28
N SER A 6 1.44 11.18 -12.48
CA SER A 6 0.59 12.27 -12.02
C SER A 6 0.18 13.16 -13.20
N GLU A 7 -0.81 14.04 -13.00
CA GLU A 7 -1.31 14.91 -14.06
C GLU A 7 -0.20 15.74 -14.71
N ASP A 8 0.75 16.23 -13.92
CA ASP A 8 1.86 17.02 -14.40
C ASP A 8 3.00 16.18 -14.98
N LYS A 9 2.88 14.86 -14.93
CA LYS A 9 3.85 13.87 -15.41
C LYS A 9 5.24 13.98 -14.74
N LYS A 10 5.32 14.62 -13.58
CA LYS A 10 6.57 14.78 -12.83
C LYS A 10 6.80 13.71 -11.79
N GLN A 11 5.73 13.00 -11.37
CA GLN A 11 5.82 11.97 -10.37
C GLN A 11 5.20 10.67 -10.86
N VAL A 12 5.75 9.56 -10.39
CA VAL A 12 5.20 8.24 -10.67
C VAL A 12 4.18 7.93 -9.59
N MET A 13 2.89 7.90 -9.98
CA MET A 13 1.83 7.51 -9.05
C MET A 13 1.86 6.03 -8.76
N HIS A 14 2.17 5.22 -9.79
CA HIS A 14 2.21 3.78 -9.66
C HIS A 14 3.06 3.19 -10.78
N ALA A 15 3.86 2.20 -10.45
CA ALA A 15 4.59 1.41 -11.42
C ALA A 15 4.64 -0.02 -10.94
N ALA A 16 4.70 -0.96 -11.86
CA ALA A 16 4.79 -2.37 -11.52
C ALA A 16 5.89 -3.04 -12.33
N LEU A 17 6.67 -3.88 -11.65
CA LEU A 17 7.72 -4.69 -12.25
C LEU A 17 7.32 -6.16 -12.07
N ALA A 18 7.39 -6.95 -13.12
CA ALA A 18 7.16 -8.38 -13.04
C ALA A 18 8.49 -9.11 -12.96
N ALA A 19 8.65 -9.96 -11.95
CA ALA A 19 9.85 -10.76 -11.76
C ALA A 19 9.51 -12.03 -10.99
N PHE A 20 10.08 -13.15 -11.39
CA PHE A 20 9.93 -14.44 -10.71
C PHE A 20 8.47 -14.82 -10.45
N ASN A 21 7.59 -14.58 -11.44
CA ASN A 21 6.15 -14.82 -11.36
C ASN A 21 5.43 -13.97 -10.30
N GLY A 22 6.11 -12.97 -9.75
CA GLY A 22 5.52 -12.02 -8.82
C GLY A 22 5.55 -10.62 -9.42
N HIS A 23 4.97 -9.68 -8.68
CA HIS A 23 4.97 -8.27 -9.08
C HIS A 23 5.50 -7.42 -7.94
N PHE A 24 6.37 -6.48 -8.29
CA PHE A 24 6.81 -5.43 -7.39
C PHE A 24 6.18 -4.13 -7.84
N MET A 25 5.57 -3.41 -6.90
CA MET A 25 4.93 -2.12 -7.19
C MET A 25 5.72 -1.02 -6.49
N LEU A 26 5.82 0.12 -7.16
CA LEU A 26 6.53 1.26 -6.62
C LEU A 26 5.84 2.56 -7.01
N SER A 27 6.08 3.60 -6.23
CA SER A 27 5.54 4.92 -6.51
C SER A 27 6.44 5.97 -5.88
N ASP A 28 6.30 7.20 -6.34
CA ASP A 28 6.88 8.33 -5.64
C ASP A 28 6.12 8.58 -4.34
N TYR A 29 6.70 9.39 -3.46
CA TYR A 29 6.09 9.74 -2.19
C TYR A 29 4.94 10.73 -2.39
N PHE A 30 3.78 10.37 -1.87
CA PHE A 30 2.57 11.21 -1.93
C PHE A 30 2.02 11.36 -0.51
N PRO A 31 2.44 12.39 0.24
CA PRO A 31 2.05 12.54 1.65
C PRO A 31 0.55 12.72 1.86
N ASP A 32 -0.17 13.18 0.84
CA ASP A 32 -1.63 13.36 0.93
C ASP A 32 -2.40 12.04 0.89
N TYR A 33 -1.77 10.97 0.41
CA TYR A 33 -2.43 9.68 0.22
C TYR A 33 -1.89 8.59 1.14
N ILE A 34 -0.59 8.61 1.43
CA ILE A 34 0.04 7.59 2.25
C ILE A 34 0.97 8.25 3.27
N THR A 35 1.14 7.58 4.40
CA THR A 35 2.00 8.05 5.48
C THR A 35 3.40 7.44 5.43
N ASP A 36 3.63 6.51 4.51
CA ASP A 36 4.94 5.89 4.33
C ASP A 36 5.92 6.88 3.74
N VAL A 37 7.14 6.82 4.20
CA VAL A 37 8.19 7.75 3.76
C VAL A 37 9.00 7.09 2.64
N ALA A 38 9.10 7.79 1.50
CA ALA A 38 9.94 7.33 0.43
C ALA A 38 11.43 7.56 0.77
N PRO A 39 12.30 6.60 0.48
CA PRO A 39 13.73 6.79 0.69
C PRO A 39 14.28 7.81 -0.30
N ARG A 40 15.25 8.58 0.15
CA ARG A 40 16.05 9.43 -0.72
C ARG A 40 17.41 8.80 -0.89
N GLN A 41 18.05 9.09 -1.99
CA GLN A 41 19.39 8.60 -2.22
C GLN A 41 20.31 9.04 -1.07
N GLY A 42 20.97 8.09 -0.43
CA GLY A 42 21.83 8.36 0.71
C GLY A 42 21.14 8.35 2.07
N ASP A 43 19.82 8.31 2.11
CA ASP A 43 19.07 8.18 3.36
C ASP A 43 19.04 6.73 3.83
N ALA A 44 19.16 6.54 5.14
CA ALA A 44 18.93 5.23 5.75
C ALA A 44 17.44 4.96 5.98
N LYS A 45 16.59 5.98 5.82
CA LYS A 45 15.16 5.86 6.01
C LYS A 45 14.47 5.52 4.70
N GLY A 46 13.58 4.59 4.75
CA GLY A 46 12.78 4.22 3.60
C GLY A 46 11.62 3.38 4.04
N SER A 47 10.71 3.12 3.13
CA SER A 47 9.53 2.33 3.43
C SER A 47 9.30 1.30 2.34
N ILE A 48 9.15 0.06 2.76
CA ILE A 48 8.69 -1.02 1.90
C ILE A 48 7.38 -1.49 2.50
N ALA A 49 6.33 -1.51 1.70
CA ALA A 49 5.06 -2.08 2.11
C ALA A 49 4.89 -3.44 1.48
N ILE A 50 4.55 -4.43 2.28
CA ILE A 50 4.21 -5.76 1.79
C ILE A 50 2.72 -5.78 1.55
N GLN A 51 2.31 -6.01 0.31
CA GLN A 51 0.88 -6.02 -0.01
C GLN A 51 0.36 -7.44 -0.07
N ILE A 52 -0.73 -7.66 0.65
CA ILE A 52 -1.47 -8.91 0.63
C ILE A 52 -2.77 -8.66 -0.12
N ASN A 53 -2.96 -9.37 -1.21
CA ASN A 53 -4.18 -9.29 -1.99
C ASN A 53 -5.17 -10.32 -1.48
N LEU A 54 -6.34 -9.84 -1.09
CA LEU A 54 -7.42 -10.66 -0.56
C LEU A 54 -8.56 -10.74 -1.58
N ASN A 55 -9.50 -11.62 -1.34
CA ASN A 55 -10.56 -11.87 -2.32
C ASN A 55 -11.76 -10.94 -2.16
N THR A 56 -12.05 -10.50 -0.94
CA THR A 56 -13.25 -9.70 -0.67
C THR A 56 -12.92 -8.48 0.19
N PRO A 57 -13.70 -7.38 0.05
CA PRO A 57 -13.53 -6.21 0.91
C PRO A 57 -13.67 -6.50 2.39
N MET A 58 -14.56 -7.41 2.77
CA MET A 58 -14.77 -7.78 4.17
C MET A 58 -13.50 -8.40 4.76
N GLU A 59 -12.74 -9.15 3.98
CA GLU A 59 -11.49 -9.72 4.43
C GLU A 59 -10.45 -8.65 4.74
N VAL A 60 -10.45 -7.54 3.98
CA VAL A 60 -9.58 -6.40 4.26
C VAL A 60 -9.92 -5.79 5.61
N ASP A 61 -11.20 -5.51 5.85
CA ASP A 61 -11.65 -4.96 7.14
C ASP A 61 -11.26 -5.87 8.30
N GLY A 62 -11.44 -7.17 8.13
CA GLY A 62 -11.08 -8.16 9.14
C GLY A 62 -9.59 -8.22 9.41
N ALA A 63 -8.77 -8.15 8.37
CA ALA A 63 -7.31 -8.18 8.51
C ALA A 63 -6.80 -6.95 9.28
N ILE A 64 -7.31 -5.77 8.94
CA ILE A 64 -6.94 -4.53 9.62
C ILE A 64 -7.36 -4.59 11.10
N ALA A 65 -8.57 -5.04 11.38
CA ALA A 65 -9.07 -5.15 12.75
C ALA A 65 -8.24 -6.13 13.59
N ARG A 66 -7.93 -7.29 13.04
CA ARG A 66 -7.10 -8.29 13.74
C ARG A 66 -5.67 -7.78 13.96
N ALA A 67 -5.10 -7.09 13.00
CA ALA A 67 -3.77 -6.52 13.15
C ALA A 67 -3.73 -5.48 14.26
N LYS A 68 -4.72 -4.59 14.29
CA LYS A 68 -4.84 -3.57 15.34
C LYS A 68 -4.97 -4.20 16.71
N GLU A 69 -5.81 -5.23 16.83
CA GLU A 69 -6.02 -5.94 18.09
C GLU A 69 -4.74 -6.63 18.56
N ALA A 70 -3.91 -7.09 17.63
CA ALA A 70 -2.64 -7.74 17.92
C ALA A 70 -1.49 -6.76 18.20
N GLY A 71 -1.75 -5.46 18.19
CA GLY A 71 -0.76 -4.45 18.56
C GLY A 71 -0.21 -3.62 17.41
N ALA A 72 -0.69 -3.81 16.20
CA ALA A 72 -0.26 -2.99 15.07
C ALA A 72 -0.91 -1.60 15.10
N THR A 73 -0.26 -0.65 14.44
CA THR A 73 -0.79 0.70 14.27
C THR A 73 -1.45 0.79 12.89
N VAL A 74 -2.69 1.27 12.86
CA VAL A 74 -3.37 1.50 11.59
C VAL A 74 -2.86 2.81 11.00
N THR A 75 -2.14 2.73 9.88
CA THR A 75 -1.61 3.92 9.20
C THR A 75 -2.54 4.42 8.11
N MET A 76 -3.37 3.53 7.56
CA MET A 76 -4.40 3.89 6.60
C MET A 76 -5.63 3.01 6.89
N PRO A 77 -6.73 3.57 7.42
CA PRO A 77 -7.93 2.79 7.68
C PRO A 77 -8.48 2.17 6.39
N ALA A 78 -9.09 1.01 6.50
CA ALA A 78 -9.71 0.36 5.35
C ALA A 78 -10.76 1.28 4.73
N SER A 79 -10.62 1.54 3.43
CA SER A 79 -11.51 2.43 2.71
C SER A 79 -11.59 2.04 1.24
N ASP A 80 -12.63 2.49 0.58
CA ASP A 80 -12.79 2.28 -0.86
C ASP A 80 -12.00 3.32 -1.61
N THR A 81 -11.22 2.88 -2.59
CA THR A 81 -10.33 3.77 -3.34
C THR A 81 -10.93 4.11 -4.70
N PHE A 82 -10.38 5.14 -5.34
CA PHE A 82 -10.84 5.53 -6.67
C PHE A 82 -10.46 4.50 -7.74
N TRP A 83 -9.49 3.62 -7.45
CA TRP A 83 -9.13 2.53 -8.38
C TRP A 83 -9.89 1.24 -8.11
N VAL A 84 -11.04 1.36 -7.48
CA VAL A 84 -12.04 0.29 -7.29
C VAL A 84 -11.52 -0.86 -6.44
N MET A 85 -10.81 -0.53 -5.37
CA MET A 85 -10.30 -1.49 -4.39
C MET A 85 -10.71 -1.08 -2.98
N ARG A 86 -10.90 -2.07 -2.10
CA ARG A 86 -10.90 -1.84 -0.67
C ARG A 86 -9.46 -1.98 -0.19
N HIS A 87 -8.92 -0.97 0.46
CA HIS A 87 -7.50 -0.91 0.78
C HIS A 87 -7.28 -0.36 2.17
N GLY A 88 -6.31 -0.91 2.90
CA GLY A 88 -5.91 -0.40 4.19
C GLY A 88 -4.47 -0.80 4.50
N ARG A 89 -3.85 -0.12 5.45
CA ARG A 89 -2.45 -0.35 5.81
C ARG A 89 -2.27 -0.32 7.31
N ILE A 90 -1.31 -1.12 7.77
CA ILE A 90 -0.88 -1.15 9.17
C ILE A 90 0.65 -1.09 9.22
N ARG A 91 1.17 -0.67 10.37
CA ARG A 91 2.58 -0.83 10.70
C ARG A 91 2.66 -1.80 11.85
N ASP A 92 3.46 -2.87 11.69
CA ASP A 92 3.61 -3.85 12.74
C ASP A 92 4.54 -3.33 13.86
N PRO A 93 4.62 -4.03 15.01
CA PRO A 93 5.48 -3.59 16.11
C PRO A 93 6.96 -3.52 15.78
N PHE A 94 7.39 -4.14 14.69
CA PHE A 94 8.77 -4.11 14.23
C PHE A 94 9.04 -2.99 13.22
N GLY A 95 8.01 -2.20 12.88
CA GLY A 95 8.13 -1.06 11.98
C GLY A 95 7.84 -1.36 10.51
N TYR A 96 7.47 -2.60 10.18
CA TYR A 96 7.16 -2.97 8.80
C TYR A 96 5.72 -2.60 8.44
N VAL A 97 5.55 -2.13 7.22
CA VAL A 97 4.23 -1.73 6.71
C VAL A 97 3.62 -2.87 5.90
N TRP A 98 2.35 -3.15 6.18
CA TRP A 98 1.57 -4.16 5.48
C TRP A 98 0.33 -3.52 4.90
N ALA A 99 0.10 -3.73 3.61
CA ALA A 99 -1.08 -3.25 2.92
C ALA A 99 -1.99 -4.43 2.60
N PHE A 100 -3.28 -4.24 2.80
CA PHE A 100 -4.30 -5.25 2.48
C PHE A 100 -5.23 -4.65 1.45
N SER A 101 -5.54 -5.40 0.41
CA SER A 101 -6.32 -4.89 -0.71
C SER A 101 -7.19 -5.99 -1.28
N ALA A 102 -8.40 -5.62 -1.70
CA ALA A 102 -9.30 -6.53 -2.39
C ALA A 102 -10.16 -5.76 -3.38
N PRO A 103 -10.54 -6.38 -4.51
CA PRO A 103 -11.38 -5.69 -5.48
C PRO A 103 -12.76 -5.43 -4.93
N LEU A 104 -13.31 -4.25 -5.25
CA LEU A 104 -14.71 -3.93 -4.95
C LEU A 104 -15.60 -4.65 -5.95
N PRO A 105 -16.81 -5.06 -5.54
CA PRO A 105 -17.77 -5.63 -6.48
C PRO A 105 -18.18 -4.58 -7.52
N LEU A 106 -18.32 -5.03 -8.73
CA LEU A 106 -18.78 -4.18 -9.84
C LEU A 106 -20.30 -4.16 -9.91
#